data_9d221ead1e3256887423c834930d710d
#
_entry.id   9d221ead1e3256887423c834930d710d
#
_cell.length_a   1.000
_cell.length_b   1.000
_cell.length_c   1.000
_cell.angle_alpha   90.00
_cell.angle_beta   90.00
_cell.angle_gamma   90.00
#
_symmetry.space_group_name_H-M   'P 1'
#
loop_
_entity.id
_entity.type
_entity.pdbx_description
1 polymer ?
#
loop_
_entity_poly.entity_id
_entity_poly.type
_entity_poly.pdbx_seq_one_letter_code
_entity_poly.pdbx_strand_id
1 'polypeptide(L)'
;RPDIVYAWFRKWLSPSVPVLRLTFNQSVTKASVQSSLFIVAAQGSKDKNFTLKVEPDPDDREQPSYLPIPGTKTLATIDQTSPQKSDEDLQKMIGEDEARRVWLVTSEQELPLDSSISLKVLPGLVSALGNEKGTGNREILRFQTFPEFSFLGIKCYTNEDDSNSILITPGKAEPQKLCNPMRGAAMVFSTPVLRTQIKNNILFNPPLDVNASSPDVWANSEDYSSLWQEHQKDRTYEIW
;
A
#
# COMPACT_ATOMS: atom_id res chain seq x y z
N ARG A 1 3.75 11.60 26.03
CA ARG A 1 2.75 11.97 25.02
C ARG A 1 2.83 10.99 23.86
N PRO A 2 1.71 10.53 23.33
CA PRO A 2 1.70 9.65 22.16
C PRO A 2 2.16 10.40 20.92
N ASP A 3 2.98 9.74 20.11
CA ASP A 3 3.49 10.24 18.84
C ASP A 3 3.77 9.08 17.88
N ILE A 4 3.81 9.37 16.58
CA ILE A 4 4.16 8.41 15.53
C ILE A 4 5.68 8.36 15.41
N VAL A 5 6.24 7.15 15.59
CA VAL A 5 7.67 6.88 15.51
C VAL A 5 8.09 6.48 14.11
N TYR A 6 7.29 5.63 13.44
CA TYR A 6 7.52 5.17 12.08
C TYR A 6 6.24 5.15 11.27
N ALA A 7 6.37 5.49 10.00
CA ALA A 7 5.33 5.36 8.98
C ALA A 7 5.96 4.85 7.70
N TRP A 8 5.40 3.81 7.12
CA TRP A 8 5.89 3.28 5.85
C TRP A 8 4.77 2.66 5.01
N PHE A 9 5.07 2.45 3.74
CA PHE A 9 4.21 1.71 2.83
C PHE A 9 4.18 0.23 3.16
N ARG A 10 2.97 -0.34 3.27
CA ARG A 10 2.79 -1.79 3.41
C ARG A 10 2.50 -2.42 2.05
N LYS A 11 1.50 -1.90 1.33
CA LYS A 11 1.08 -2.35 0.00
C LYS A 11 0.09 -1.36 -0.61
N TRP A 12 -0.22 -1.57 -1.87
CA TRP A 12 -1.35 -0.94 -2.55
C TRP A 12 -2.49 -1.94 -2.70
N LEU A 13 -3.73 -1.51 -2.49
CA LEU A 13 -4.94 -2.29 -2.83
C LEU A 13 -5.40 -1.99 -4.26
N SER A 14 -5.17 -0.77 -4.72
CA SER A 14 -5.37 -0.30 -6.08
C SER A 14 -4.40 0.86 -6.35
N PRO A 15 -4.25 1.34 -7.58
CA PRO A 15 -3.39 2.48 -7.90
C PRO A 15 -3.67 3.76 -7.09
N SER A 16 -4.86 3.87 -6.50
CA SER A 16 -5.33 5.02 -5.72
C SER A 16 -5.52 4.73 -4.22
N VAL A 17 -5.28 3.49 -3.76
CA VAL A 17 -5.58 3.09 -2.37
C VAL A 17 -4.37 2.43 -1.70
N PRO A 18 -3.50 3.23 -1.04
CA PRO A 18 -2.37 2.71 -0.29
C PRO A 18 -2.80 2.16 1.07
N VAL A 19 -2.07 1.17 1.54
CA VAL A 19 -2.08 0.71 2.93
C VAL A 19 -0.76 1.14 3.57
N LEU A 20 -0.85 1.96 4.59
CA LEU A 20 0.29 2.46 5.35
C LEU A 20 0.33 1.79 6.72
N ARG A 21 1.52 1.47 7.19
CA ARG A 21 1.75 0.94 8.53
C ARG A 21 2.33 2.02 9.40
N LEU A 22 1.67 2.29 10.53
CA LEU A 22 2.07 3.29 11.51
C LEU A 22 2.47 2.62 12.81
N THR A 23 3.60 3.03 13.37
CA THR A 23 4.06 2.60 14.69
C THR A 23 4.11 3.80 15.63
N PHE A 24 3.48 3.68 16.79
CA PHE A 24 3.42 4.69 17.82
C PHE A 24 4.39 4.36 18.95
N ASN A 25 4.86 5.38 19.65
CA ASN A 25 5.70 5.22 20.85
C ASN A 25 4.95 4.61 22.04
N GLN A 26 3.62 4.68 22.02
CA GLN A 26 2.70 4.16 23.06
C GLN A 26 1.49 3.52 22.38
N SER A 27 0.76 2.66 23.11
CA SER A 27 -0.51 2.13 22.63
C SER A 27 -1.55 3.23 22.54
N VAL A 28 -2.21 3.33 21.38
CA VAL A 28 -3.26 4.31 21.06
C VAL A 28 -4.51 3.57 20.59
N THR A 29 -5.68 4.12 20.85
CA THR A 29 -6.95 3.52 20.44
C THR A 29 -7.22 3.79 18.95
N LYS A 30 -7.97 2.90 18.32
CA LYS A 30 -8.46 3.05 16.94
C LYS A 30 -9.13 4.41 16.75
N ALA A 31 -10.07 4.78 17.63
CA ALA A 31 -10.80 6.04 17.56
C ALA A 31 -9.86 7.25 17.61
N SER A 32 -8.83 7.19 18.47
CA SER A 32 -7.84 8.26 18.57
C SER A 32 -7.03 8.42 17.28
N VAL A 33 -6.64 7.31 16.64
CA VAL A 33 -5.92 7.32 15.36
C VAL A 33 -6.83 7.91 14.26
N GLN A 34 -8.08 7.45 14.15
CA GLN A 34 -9.04 7.94 13.14
C GLN A 34 -9.34 9.44 13.26
N SER A 35 -9.43 9.95 14.50
CA SER A 35 -9.75 11.36 14.73
C SER A 35 -8.56 12.31 14.56
N SER A 36 -7.33 11.80 14.72
CA SER A 36 -6.12 12.63 14.71
C SER A 36 -5.30 12.57 13.42
N LEU A 37 -5.60 11.62 12.53
CA LEU A 37 -4.90 11.48 11.26
C LEU A 37 -5.83 11.68 10.06
N PHE A 38 -5.26 12.21 8.99
CA PHE A 38 -5.96 12.37 7.72
C PHE A 38 -4.97 12.43 6.56
N ILE A 39 -5.47 12.07 5.38
CA ILE A 39 -4.72 12.20 4.13
C ILE A 39 -5.14 13.50 3.44
N VAL A 40 -4.17 14.19 2.88
CA VAL A 40 -4.37 15.40 2.06
C VAL A 40 -3.85 15.13 0.67
N ALA A 41 -4.71 15.33 -0.33
CA ALA A 41 -4.30 15.36 -1.72
C ALA A 41 -4.25 16.81 -2.21
N ALA A 42 -3.14 17.21 -2.81
CA ALA A 42 -3.00 18.49 -3.47
C ALA A 42 -3.71 18.43 -4.82
N GLN A 43 -4.85 19.12 -4.95
CA GLN A 43 -5.56 19.29 -6.22
C GLN A 43 -5.50 20.75 -6.67
N GLY A 44 -4.47 21.11 -7.44
CA GLY A 44 -4.27 22.48 -7.89
C GLY A 44 -4.08 23.45 -6.72
N SER A 45 -4.99 24.43 -6.57
CA SER A 45 -4.93 25.45 -5.50
C SER A 45 -5.68 25.07 -4.22
N LYS A 46 -6.31 23.89 -4.15
CA LYS A 46 -7.10 23.45 -2.99
C LYS A 46 -6.66 22.07 -2.52
N ASP A 47 -6.46 21.98 -1.22
CA ASP A 47 -6.22 20.70 -0.56
C ASP A 47 -7.55 20.00 -0.28
N LYS A 48 -7.64 18.71 -0.61
CA LYS A 48 -8.79 17.86 -0.25
C LYS A 48 -8.38 16.88 0.82
N ASN A 49 -9.13 16.86 1.92
CA ASN A 49 -8.92 15.93 3.03
C ASN A 49 -9.71 14.63 2.79
N PHE A 50 -9.07 13.51 3.15
CA PHE A 50 -9.66 12.17 3.10
C PHE A 50 -9.60 11.54 4.47
N THR A 51 -10.70 10.91 4.86
CA THR A 51 -10.81 10.12 6.08
C THR A 51 -10.09 8.79 5.94
N LEU A 52 -9.69 8.23 7.08
CA LEU A 52 -8.92 7.00 7.15
C LEU A 52 -9.73 5.87 7.78
N LYS A 53 -9.67 4.72 7.16
CA LYS A 53 -9.99 3.44 7.75
C LYS A 53 -8.75 2.97 8.52
N VAL A 54 -8.94 2.61 9.79
CA VAL A 54 -7.88 2.14 10.68
C VAL A 54 -8.17 0.70 11.07
N GLU A 55 -7.20 -0.18 10.88
CA GLU A 55 -7.30 -1.61 11.17
C GLU A 55 -6.04 -2.10 11.89
N PRO A 56 -6.15 -3.15 12.74
CA PRO A 56 -4.97 -3.78 13.32
C PRO A 56 -4.09 -4.40 12.23
N ASP A 57 -2.77 -4.38 12.42
CA ASP A 57 -1.85 -5.10 11.54
C ASP A 57 -1.89 -6.61 11.89
N PRO A 58 -2.33 -7.49 10.97
CA PRO A 58 -2.40 -8.92 11.24
C PRO A 58 -1.02 -9.57 11.45
N ASP A 59 0.04 -8.93 10.97
CA ASP A 59 1.42 -9.40 11.13
C ASP A 59 2.08 -8.84 12.40
N ASP A 60 1.36 -8.00 13.15
CA ASP A 60 1.87 -7.47 14.40
C ASP A 60 1.81 -8.53 15.50
N ARG A 61 2.97 -8.85 16.06
CA ARG A 61 3.10 -9.84 17.14
C ARG A 61 2.82 -9.26 18.52
N GLU A 62 2.66 -7.95 18.64
CA GLU A 62 2.27 -7.31 19.89
C GLU A 62 0.82 -7.66 20.22
N GLN A 63 0.59 -8.16 21.43
CA GLN A 63 -0.78 -8.34 21.91
C GLN A 63 -1.45 -6.98 22.10
N PRO A 64 -2.74 -6.85 21.73
CA PRO A 64 -3.47 -5.62 21.96
C PRO A 64 -3.52 -5.29 23.45
N SER A 65 -3.31 -4.02 23.78
CA SER A 65 -3.56 -3.52 25.13
C SER A 65 -5.01 -3.08 25.22
N TYR A 66 -5.76 -3.67 26.13
CA TYR A 66 -7.15 -3.31 26.37
C TYR A 66 -7.23 -2.20 27.42
N LEU A 67 -8.06 -1.20 27.17
CA LEU A 67 -8.35 -0.17 28.15
C LEU A 67 -9.30 -0.73 29.22
N PRO A 68 -9.04 -0.51 30.51
CA PRO A 68 -10.02 -0.86 31.52
C PRO A 68 -11.24 0.04 31.37
N ILE A 69 -12.41 -0.57 31.16
CA ILE A 69 -13.68 0.15 31.14
C ILE A 69 -13.90 0.77 32.52
N PRO A 70 -14.18 2.10 32.62
CA PRO A 70 -14.43 2.73 33.92
C PRO A 70 -15.52 1.98 34.69
N GLY A 71 -15.18 1.46 35.89
CA GLY A 71 -16.09 0.69 36.73
C GLY A 71 -16.06 -0.83 36.58
N THR A 72 -15.27 -1.37 35.63
CA THR A 72 -15.02 -2.82 35.52
C THR A 72 -13.70 -3.18 36.20
N LYS A 73 -13.71 -4.27 36.98
CA LYS A 73 -12.48 -4.85 37.52
C LYS A 73 -11.61 -5.34 36.38
N THR A 74 -10.35 -4.94 36.34
CA THR A 74 -9.36 -5.39 35.37
C THR A 74 -9.34 -6.93 35.30
N LEU A 75 -9.21 -7.54 34.13
CA LEU A 75 -9.15 -8.99 33.91
C LEU A 75 -8.15 -9.72 34.80
N ALA A 76 -7.12 -9.05 35.30
CA ALA A 76 -6.17 -9.57 36.29
C ALA A 76 -6.77 -9.89 37.67
N THR A 77 -8.00 -9.48 37.95
CA THR A 77 -8.71 -9.71 39.23
C THR A 77 -9.99 -10.54 39.05
N ILE A 78 -10.18 -11.21 37.93
CA ILE A 78 -11.28 -12.14 37.74
C ILE A 78 -10.92 -13.42 38.50
N ASP A 79 -11.57 -13.56 39.66
CA ASP A 79 -11.51 -14.78 40.48
C ASP A 79 -11.93 -15.98 39.60
N GLN A 80 -11.16 -17.05 39.61
CA GLN A 80 -11.38 -18.26 38.79
C GLN A 80 -12.71 -19.00 39.07
N THR A 81 -13.52 -18.45 39.97
CA THR A 81 -14.84 -18.98 40.38
C THR A 81 -16.03 -18.31 39.67
N SER A 82 -15.80 -17.32 38.79
CA SER A 82 -16.91 -16.71 38.04
C SER A 82 -17.28 -17.54 36.82
N PRO A 83 -18.58 -17.67 36.46
CA PRO A 83 -18.99 -18.41 35.27
C PRO A 83 -18.31 -17.85 34.03
N GLN A 84 -17.70 -18.73 33.23
CA GLN A 84 -17.05 -18.37 31.97
C GLN A 84 -18.05 -17.57 31.12
N LYS A 85 -17.72 -16.31 30.87
CA LYS A 85 -18.43 -15.51 29.88
C LYS A 85 -18.22 -16.15 28.50
N SER A 86 -19.25 -16.15 27.67
CA SER A 86 -19.15 -16.66 26.32
C SER A 86 -18.12 -15.86 25.51
N ASP A 87 -17.47 -16.49 24.53
CA ASP A 87 -16.51 -15.83 23.64
C ASP A 87 -17.14 -14.61 22.92
N GLU A 88 -18.47 -14.63 22.71
CA GLU A 88 -19.22 -13.51 22.14
C GLU A 88 -19.32 -12.32 23.09
N ASP A 89 -19.49 -12.53 24.39
CA ASP A 89 -19.49 -11.45 25.38
C ASP A 89 -18.09 -10.85 25.58
N LEU A 90 -17.05 -11.69 25.46
CA LEU A 90 -15.67 -11.25 25.46
C LEU A 90 -15.35 -10.43 24.20
N GLN A 91 -15.78 -10.86 23.02
CA GLN A 91 -15.60 -10.10 21.79
C GLN A 91 -16.35 -8.78 21.79
N LYS A 92 -17.56 -8.71 22.36
CA LYS A 92 -18.31 -7.46 22.54
C LYS A 92 -17.62 -6.49 23.49
N MET A 93 -17.02 -6.99 24.56
CA MET A 93 -16.25 -6.17 25.53
C MET A 93 -14.91 -5.68 24.96
N ILE A 94 -14.36 -6.39 24.00
CA ILE A 94 -13.06 -6.11 23.38
C ILE A 94 -13.17 -5.06 22.25
N GLY A 95 -14.34 -4.92 21.62
CA GLY A 95 -14.46 -4.32 20.28
C GLY A 95 -14.21 -2.83 20.15
N GLU A 96 -14.42 -2.00 21.19
CA GLU A 96 -14.32 -0.54 21.06
C GLU A 96 -13.10 0.08 21.73
N ASP A 97 -12.49 -0.60 22.71
CA ASP A 97 -11.41 -0.05 23.54
C ASP A 97 -10.03 -0.68 23.24
N GLU A 98 -9.89 -1.38 22.13
CA GLU A 98 -8.63 -1.97 21.74
C GLU A 98 -7.58 -0.87 21.46
N ALA A 99 -6.42 -0.99 22.11
CA ALA A 99 -5.31 -0.08 21.94
C ALA A 99 -4.04 -0.84 21.52
N ARG A 100 -3.35 -0.34 20.51
CA ARG A 100 -2.15 -0.95 19.93
C ARG A 100 -1.09 0.11 19.66
N ARG A 101 0.15 -0.34 19.54
CA ARG A 101 1.25 0.50 19.07
C ARG A 101 1.35 0.50 17.53
N VAL A 102 0.75 -0.47 16.87
CA VAL A 102 0.83 -0.62 15.42
C VAL A 102 -0.56 -0.66 14.81
N TRP A 103 -0.77 0.19 13.81
CA TRP A 103 -2.00 0.27 13.06
C TRP A 103 -1.74 0.32 11.56
N LEU A 104 -2.62 -0.31 10.78
CA LEU A 104 -2.73 -0.09 9.35
C LEU A 104 -3.76 1.00 9.09
N VAL A 105 -3.40 1.95 8.23
CA VAL A 105 -4.30 3.01 7.79
C VAL A 105 -4.44 2.99 6.28
N THR A 106 -5.66 3.16 5.82
CA THR A 106 -6.03 3.16 4.41
C THR A 106 -7.02 4.30 4.18
N SER A 107 -6.98 4.93 3.02
CA SER A 107 -8.00 5.91 2.65
C SER A 107 -9.37 5.21 2.50
N GLU A 108 -10.44 5.78 3.09
CA GLU A 108 -11.81 5.28 2.91
C GLU A 108 -12.34 5.53 1.50
N GLN A 109 -11.80 6.51 0.80
CA GLN A 109 -12.14 6.86 -0.56
C GLN A 109 -10.92 6.68 -1.45
N GLU A 110 -11.14 6.46 -2.73
CA GLU A 110 -10.07 6.48 -3.71
C GLU A 110 -9.40 7.85 -3.77
N LEU A 111 -8.07 7.85 -3.70
CA LEU A 111 -7.29 9.05 -3.86
C LEU A 111 -7.22 9.43 -5.36
N PRO A 112 -7.06 10.71 -5.70
CA PRO A 112 -6.86 11.11 -7.08
C PRO A 112 -5.57 10.47 -7.62
N LEU A 113 -5.61 10.01 -8.87
CA LEU A 113 -4.45 9.46 -9.57
C LEU A 113 -3.44 10.58 -9.89
N ASP A 114 -2.19 10.21 -10.12
CA ASP A 114 -1.06 11.10 -10.45
C ASP A 114 -0.96 12.32 -9.53
N SER A 115 -1.17 12.12 -8.24
CA SER A 115 -1.28 13.20 -7.28
C SER A 115 -0.30 13.04 -6.13
N SER A 116 0.24 14.17 -5.67
CA SER A 116 1.05 14.20 -4.44
C SER A 116 0.13 14.17 -3.22
N ILE A 117 0.38 13.21 -2.36
CA ILE A 117 -0.43 12.90 -1.19
C ILE A 117 0.43 13.06 0.07
N SER A 118 -0.16 13.63 1.10
CA SER A 118 0.46 13.77 2.42
C SER A 118 -0.39 13.13 3.50
N LEU A 119 0.19 12.26 4.32
CA LEU A 119 -0.39 11.82 5.59
C LEU A 119 0.00 12.83 6.66
N LYS A 120 -0.98 13.39 7.35
CA LYS A 120 -0.78 14.40 8.40
C LYS A 120 -1.37 13.94 9.72
N VAL A 121 -0.75 14.38 10.83
CA VAL A 121 -1.26 14.22 12.17
C VAL A 121 -1.65 15.57 12.74
N LEU A 122 -2.79 15.62 13.44
CA LEU A 122 -3.26 16.76 14.21
C LEU A 122 -3.01 16.54 15.71
N PRO A 123 -2.96 17.62 16.51
CA PRO A 123 -2.98 17.52 17.97
C PRO A 123 -4.25 16.81 18.44
N GLY A 124 -4.12 15.99 19.47
CA GLY A 124 -5.27 15.30 20.04
C GLY A 124 -5.14 13.80 20.14
N LEU A 125 -4.07 13.23 19.58
CA LEU A 125 -3.80 11.80 19.72
C LEU A 125 -3.75 11.40 21.19
N VAL A 126 -4.52 10.39 21.62
CA VAL A 126 -4.66 9.95 23.00
C VAL A 126 -4.02 8.58 23.20
N SER A 127 -3.19 8.47 24.25
CA SER A 127 -2.63 7.19 24.68
C SER A 127 -3.67 6.38 25.45
N ALA A 128 -3.61 5.06 25.34
CA ALA A 128 -4.38 4.15 26.16
C ALA A 128 -4.03 4.19 27.66
N LEU A 129 -2.82 4.61 27.98
CA LEU A 129 -2.26 4.54 29.33
C LEU A 129 -2.14 5.90 30.03
N GLY A 130 -2.64 6.98 29.44
CA GLY A 130 -2.48 8.30 30.03
C GLY A 130 -3.40 9.36 29.44
N ASN A 131 -3.63 10.43 30.22
CA ASN A 131 -4.51 11.53 29.84
C ASN A 131 -3.81 12.60 28.98
N GLU A 132 -2.50 12.49 28.75
CA GLU A 132 -1.78 13.46 27.95
C GLU A 132 -2.05 13.28 26.47
N LYS A 133 -2.48 14.35 25.85
CA LYS A 133 -2.71 14.37 24.39
C LYS A 133 -1.43 14.65 23.61
N GLY A 134 -1.29 13.99 22.50
CA GLY A 134 -0.25 14.29 21.50
C GLY A 134 -0.43 15.71 20.97
N THR A 135 0.68 16.40 20.81
CA THR A 135 0.72 17.79 20.30
C THR A 135 1.23 17.88 18.86
N GLY A 136 1.46 16.72 18.23
CA GLY A 136 1.95 16.64 16.86
C GLY A 136 1.02 17.33 15.88
N ASN A 137 1.57 18.27 15.11
CA ASN A 137 0.91 18.90 13.97
C ASN A 137 1.93 18.94 12.84
N ARG A 138 2.03 17.83 12.10
CA ARG A 138 3.07 17.68 11.08
C ARG A 138 2.67 16.71 9.99
N GLU A 139 3.32 16.83 8.85
CA GLU A 139 3.34 15.81 7.83
C GLU A 139 4.18 14.62 8.33
N ILE A 140 3.61 13.43 8.22
CA ILE A 140 4.24 12.17 8.64
C ILE A 140 4.90 11.48 7.46
N LEU A 141 4.20 11.44 6.33
CA LEU A 141 4.65 10.77 5.12
C LEU A 141 4.11 11.51 3.90
N ARG A 142 4.93 11.63 2.87
CA ARG A 142 4.52 12.12 1.55
C ARG A 142 4.78 11.05 0.51
N PHE A 143 3.84 10.88 -0.42
CA PHE A 143 3.94 9.90 -1.48
C PHE A 143 3.18 10.35 -2.73
N GLN A 144 3.36 9.60 -3.81
CA GLN A 144 2.68 9.82 -5.08
C GLN A 144 1.73 8.66 -5.36
N THR A 145 0.51 8.95 -5.80
CA THR A 145 -0.40 7.94 -6.36
C THR A 145 0.01 7.58 -7.78
N PHE A 146 -0.37 6.40 -8.23
CA PHE A 146 -0.07 5.97 -9.59
C PHE A 146 -0.83 6.83 -10.61
N PRO A 147 -0.25 7.04 -11.81
CA PRO A 147 -0.98 7.61 -12.92
C PRO A 147 -2.06 6.66 -13.44
N GLU A 148 -2.86 7.11 -14.39
CA GLU A 148 -3.79 6.24 -15.12
C GLU A 148 -3.02 5.13 -15.83
N PHE A 149 -3.57 3.90 -15.80
CA PHE A 149 -2.95 2.75 -16.43
C PHE A 149 -2.81 2.97 -17.94
N SER A 150 -1.61 2.79 -18.44
CA SER A 150 -1.33 2.81 -19.89
C SER A 150 -0.16 1.91 -20.25
N PHE A 151 -0.24 1.31 -21.42
CA PHE A 151 0.88 0.62 -22.07
C PHE A 151 1.74 1.68 -22.77
N LEU A 152 2.98 1.83 -22.32
CA LEU A 152 3.90 2.87 -22.80
C LEU A 152 4.69 2.40 -24.03
N GLY A 153 4.88 1.10 -24.18
CA GLY A 153 5.58 0.55 -25.35
C GLY A 153 6.39 -0.70 -25.05
N ILE A 154 7.23 -1.04 -26.00
CA ILE A 154 8.20 -2.14 -25.92
C ILE A 154 9.59 -1.54 -25.74
N LYS A 155 10.27 -1.88 -24.65
CA LYS A 155 11.68 -1.56 -24.45
C LYS A 155 12.52 -2.73 -24.95
N CYS A 156 13.49 -2.45 -25.76
CA CYS A 156 14.42 -3.45 -26.28
C CYS A 156 15.83 -2.88 -26.45
N TYR A 157 16.80 -3.75 -26.63
CA TYR A 157 18.19 -3.37 -26.88
C TYR A 157 18.50 -3.36 -28.37
N THR A 158 19.29 -2.39 -28.82
CA THR A 158 19.74 -2.29 -30.20
C THR A 158 21.06 -2.99 -30.45
N ASN A 159 21.90 -3.10 -29.40
CA ASN A 159 23.25 -3.65 -29.45
C ASN A 159 23.37 -4.91 -28.59
N GLU A 160 24.50 -5.59 -28.69
CA GLU A 160 24.83 -6.77 -27.87
C GLU A 160 25.21 -6.37 -26.43
N ASP A 161 25.78 -5.21 -26.25
CA ASP A 161 26.03 -4.62 -24.93
C ASP A 161 24.77 -3.89 -24.46
N ASP A 162 24.31 -4.09 -23.27
CA ASP A 162 23.08 -3.50 -22.70
C ASP A 162 23.12 -1.94 -22.59
N SER A 163 24.05 -1.30 -23.30
CA SER A 163 24.30 0.14 -23.22
C SER A 163 23.24 1.00 -23.91
N ASN A 164 22.52 0.45 -24.92
CA ASN A 164 21.56 1.20 -25.71
C ASN A 164 20.18 0.51 -25.76
N SER A 165 19.30 0.93 -24.87
CA SER A 165 17.89 0.55 -24.93
C SER A 165 17.06 1.63 -25.62
N ILE A 166 16.08 1.20 -26.39
CA ILE A 166 15.09 2.08 -27.03
C ILE A 166 13.69 1.70 -26.56
N LEU A 167 12.80 2.69 -26.53
CA LEU A 167 11.37 2.48 -26.30
C LEU A 167 10.64 2.67 -27.63
N ILE A 168 9.93 1.63 -28.08
CA ILE A 168 9.04 1.68 -29.23
C ILE A 168 7.65 1.98 -28.72
N THR A 169 7.14 3.18 -29.02
CA THR A 169 5.84 3.65 -28.51
C THR A 169 4.69 3.09 -29.36
N PRO A 170 3.52 2.79 -28.78
CA PRO A 170 2.37 2.29 -29.52
C PRO A 170 1.89 3.26 -30.61
N GLY A 171 1.42 2.72 -31.71
CA GLY A 171 0.79 3.49 -32.79
C GLY A 171 1.74 4.33 -33.65
N LYS A 172 3.04 4.32 -33.37
CA LYS A 172 4.04 5.02 -34.20
C LYS A 172 4.88 4.01 -34.95
N ALA A 173 4.89 4.09 -36.27
CA ALA A 173 5.86 3.36 -37.07
C ALA A 173 7.20 4.08 -37.02
N GLU A 174 8.18 3.51 -36.35
CA GLU A 174 9.54 4.04 -36.27
C GLU A 174 10.52 3.05 -36.94
N PRO A 175 10.56 2.97 -38.27
CA PRO A 175 11.31 1.93 -39.00
C PRO A 175 12.82 1.97 -38.74
N GLN A 176 13.32 3.05 -38.17
CA GLN A 176 14.74 3.20 -37.82
C GLN A 176 15.09 2.60 -36.44
N LYS A 177 14.09 2.30 -35.63
CA LYS A 177 14.26 1.68 -34.31
C LYS A 177 14.09 0.18 -34.43
N LEU A 178 15.19 -0.53 -34.52
CA LEU A 178 15.21 -2.00 -34.63
C LEU A 178 15.72 -2.59 -33.31
N CYS A 179 14.98 -3.56 -32.78
CA CYS A 179 15.44 -4.37 -31.67
C CYS A 179 16.43 -5.43 -32.15
N ASN A 180 17.45 -5.72 -31.35
CA ASN A 180 18.29 -6.87 -31.56
C ASN A 180 17.50 -8.15 -31.26
N PRO A 181 17.27 -9.05 -32.24
CA PRO A 181 16.45 -10.25 -32.05
C PRO A 181 17.08 -11.28 -31.10
N MET A 182 18.37 -11.15 -30.80
CA MET A 182 19.08 -12.02 -29.86
C MET A 182 18.95 -11.57 -28.40
N ARG A 183 18.26 -10.46 -28.15
CA ARG A 183 18.05 -9.90 -26.82
C ARG A 183 16.59 -9.91 -26.43
N GLY A 184 16.34 -9.97 -25.12
CA GLY A 184 14.98 -9.86 -24.60
C GLY A 184 14.34 -8.49 -24.88
N ALA A 185 13.03 -8.46 -24.83
CA ALA A 185 12.26 -7.24 -24.89
C ALA A 185 11.28 -7.18 -23.72
N ALA A 186 11.10 -6.00 -23.15
CA ALA A 186 10.17 -5.79 -22.04
C ALA A 186 8.96 -4.98 -22.48
N MET A 187 7.80 -5.34 -21.96
CA MET A 187 6.62 -4.50 -22.00
C MET A 187 6.70 -3.46 -20.90
N VAL A 188 6.46 -2.19 -21.23
CA VAL A 188 6.58 -1.06 -20.30
C VAL A 188 5.21 -0.45 -20.05
N PHE A 189 4.88 -0.29 -18.77
CA PHE A 189 3.59 0.23 -18.31
C PHE A 189 3.78 1.41 -17.36
N SER A 190 2.74 2.24 -17.24
CA SER A 190 2.70 3.37 -16.31
C SER A 190 2.45 2.96 -14.85
N THR A 191 1.86 1.78 -14.64
CA THR A 191 1.55 1.21 -13.31
C THR A 191 1.93 -0.26 -13.29
N PRO A 192 2.10 -0.87 -12.09
CA PRO A 192 2.31 -2.30 -11.99
C PRO A 192 1.14 -3.08 -12.62
N VAL A 193 1.46 -4.18 -13.28
CA VAL A 193 0.50 -5.09 -13.89
C VAL A 193 0.90 -6.53 -13.62
N LEU A 194 -0.07 -7.40 -13.36
CA LEU A 194 0.19 -8.81 -13.14
C LEU A 194 0.47 -9.52 -14.47
N ARG A 195 1.48 -10.38 -14.51
CA ARG A 195 1.80 -11.18 -15.72
C ARG A 195 0.61 -12.02 -16.19
N THR A 196 -0.17 -12.56 -15.26
CA THR A 196 -1.40 -13.31 -15.57
C THR A 196 -2.43 -12.47 -16.31
N GLN A 197 -2.56 -11.19 -15.98
CA GLN A 197 -3.44 -10.26 -16.69
C GLN A 197 -2.94 -10.02 -18.13
N ILE A 198 -1.62 -9.86 -18.29
CA ILE A 198 -1.03 -9.66 -19.61
C ILE A 198 -1.21 -10.93 -20.46
N LYS A 199 -0.84 -12.10 -19.93
CA LYS A 199 -0.98 -13.38 -20.61
C LYS A 199 -2.37 -13.60 -21.21
N ASN A 200 -3.41 -13.20 -20.48
CA ASN A 200 -4.79 -13.39 -20.88
C ASN A 200 -5.32 -12.32 -21.86
N ASN A 201 -4.63 -11.20 -22.00
CA ASN A 201 -5.11 -10.05 -22.78
C ASN A 201 -4.15 -9.62 -23.91
N ILE A 202 -3.04 -10.32 -24.12
CA ILE A 202 -2.10 -10.03 -25.19
C ILE A 202 -2.29 -11.00 -26.37
N LEU A 203 -2.23 -10.45 -27.56
CA LEU A 203 -2.20 -11.21 -28.80
C LEU A 203 -0.94 -10.88 -29.57
N PHE A 204 -0.19 -11.91 -29.97
CA PHE A 204 0.97 -11.77 -30.83
C PHE A 204 0.59 -12.09 -32.28
N ASN A 205 1.03 -11.25 -33.19
CA ASN A 205 0.88 -11.48 -34.62
C ASN A 205 2.22 -11.25 -35.35
N PRO A 206 2.89 -12.26 -35.87
CA PRO A 206 2.50 -13.68 -35.86
C PRO A 206 2.46 -14.26 -34.42
N PRO A 207 1.70 -15.33 -34.17
CA PRO A 207 1.68 -15.95 -32.84
C PRO A 207 3.07 -16.44 -32.48
N LEU A 208 3.39 -16.33 -31.17
CA LEU A 208 4.63 -16.89 -30.65
C LEU A 208 4.61 -18.39 -30.82
N ASP A 209 5.63 -18.91 -31.51
CA ASP A 209 5.77 -20.33 -31.77
C ASP A 209 6.24 -21.05 -30.50
N VAL A 210 5.29 -21.41 -29.64
CA VAL A 210 5.54 -22.16 -28.42
C VAL A 210 5.55 -23.65 -28.80
N ASN A 211 6.65 -24.11 -29.35
CA ASN A 211 6.82 -25.55 -29.55
C ASN A 211 7.25 -26.20 -28.21
N ALA A 212 7.12 -27.53 -28.13
CA ALA A 212 7.38 -28.29 -26.90
C ALA A 212 8.83 -28.16 -26.34
N SER A 213 9.73 -27.59 -27.09
CA SER A 213 11.13 -27.33 -26.73
C SER A 213 11.40 -25.86 -26.29
N SER A 214 10.43 -24.95 -26.47
CA SER A 214 10.59 -23.57 -26.02
C SER A 214 10.07 -23.42 -24.60
N PRO A 215 10.82 -22.79 -23.70
CA PRO A 215 10.31 -22.53 -22.37
C PRO A 215 9.06 -21.62 -22.46
N ASP A 216 8.02 -21.94 -21.68
CA ASP A 216 6.86 -21.05 -21.57
C ASP A 216 7.35 -19.70 -21.02
N VAL A 217 7.28 -18.66 -21.83
CA VAL A 217 7.69 -17.29 -21.45
C VAL A 217 6.93 -16.76 -20.23
N TRP A 218 5.81 -17.42 -19.90
CA TRP A 218 4.96 -17.08 -18.74
C TRP A 218 5.19 -18.00 -17.54
N ALA A 219 6.04 -19.05 -17.65
CA ALA A 219 6.23 -20.05 -16.59
C ALA A 219 6.80 -19.48 -15.30
N ASN A 220 7.64 -18.44 -15.39
CA ASN A 220 8.25 -17.76 -14.27
C ASN A 220 7.47 -16.52 -13.82
N SER A 221 6.15 -16.56 -13.98
CA SER A 221 5.27 -15.48 -13.55
C SER A 221 5.14 -15.45 -12.02
N GLU A 222 6.20 -15.13 -11.31
CA GLU A 222 6.06 -14.66 -9.95
C GLU A 222 5.23 -13.39 -9.99
N ASP A 223 4.08 -13.42 -9.32
CA ASP A 223 3.32 -12.22 -9.02
C ASP A 223 4.18 -11.36 -8.09
N TYR A 224 4.92 -10.44 -8.68
CA TYR A 224 5.78 -9.53 -7.90
C TYR A 224 4.92 -8.61 -7.04
N SER A 225 4.56 -9.10 -5.87
CA SER A 225 4.00 -8.23 -4.82
C SER A 225 4.95 -7.09 -4.46
N SER A 226 6.25 -7.24 -4.75
CA SER A 226 7.27 -6.19 -4.63
C SER A 226 7.08 -5.04 -5.62
N LEU A 227 6.34 -5.20 -6.72
CA LEU A 227 6.03 -4.11 -7.64
C LEU A 227 5.08 -3.08 -7.05
N TRP A 228 4.30 -3.46 -6.04
CA TRP A 228 3.37 -2.59 -5.34
C TRP A 228 4.03 -1.84 -4.16
N GLN A 229 5.27 -1.41 -4.35
CA GLN A 229 5.97 -0.52 -3.43
C GLN A 229 5.55 0.93 -3.63
N GLU A 230 6.12 1.83 -2.83
CA GLU A 230 5.94 3.26 -3.01
C GLU A 230 6.18 3.67 -4.45
N HIS A 231 5.18 4.30 -5.07
CA HIS A 231 5.31 4.84 -6.41
C HIS A 231 6.12 6.13 -6.39
N GLN A 232 7.08 6.23 -7.29
CA GLN A 232 7.84 7.45 -7.54
C GLN A 232 7.37 8.07 -8.86
N LYS A 233 7.27 9.39 -8.89
CA LYS A 233 6.93 10.12 -10.11
C LYS A 233 7.85 9.70 -11.27
N ASP A 234 7.27 9.54 -12.45
CA ASP A 234 7.96 9.14 -13.68
C ASP A 234 8.54 7.70 -13.66
N ARG A 235 8.27 6.91 -12.63
CA ARG A 235 8.64 5.50 -12.60
C ARG A 235 7.78 4.71 -13.57
N THR A 236 8.43 3.87 -14.36
CA THR A 236 7.79 2.89 -15.25
C THR A 236 7.98 1.47 -14.73
N TYR A 237 7.15 0.56 -15.19
CA TYR A 237 7.13 -0.84 -14.76
C TYR A 237 7.36 -1.74 -15.96
N GLU A 238 8.40 -2.55 -15.88
CA GLU A 238 8.89 -3.39 -16.99
C GLU A 238 8.59 -4.85 -16.69
N ILE A 239 8.09 -5.58 -17.71
CA ILE A 239 7.91 -7.03 -17.66
C ILE A 239 8.72 -7.63 -18.80
N TRP A 240 9.77 -8.35 -18.41
CA TRP A 240 10.73 -9.05 -19.27
C TRP A 240 10.27 -10.47 -19.56
#